data_1671e26862e2d14e36418197052028a3
#
_entry.id   1671e26862e2d14e36418197052028a3
#
_cell.length_a   1.000
_cell.length_b   1.000
_cell.length_c   1.000
_cell.angle_alpha   90.00
_cell.angle_beta   90.00
_cell.angle_gamma   90.00
#
_symmetry.space_group_name_H-M   'P 1'
#
loop_
_entity.id
_entity.type
_entity.pdbx_description
1 polymer ?
#
loop_
_entity_poly.entity_id
_entity_poly.type
_entity_poly.pdbx_seq_one_letter_code
_entity_poly.pdbx_strand_id
1 'polypeptide(L)' 'MENEKEIYRFIIFCLEHYRNFKQVTAMQAFSLFLETGVFQYLTEGYDVLHTQSRDYIVTDIDDFISNHT' A
#
# COMPACT_ATOMS: atom_id res chain seq x y z
N MET A 1 -19.55 7.26 -2.71
CA MET A 1 -19.63 5.87 -3.08
C MET A 1 -19.06 5.02 -1.98
N GLU A 2 -19.69 3.89 -1.72
CA GLU A 2 -19.32 3.04 -0.60
C GLU A 2 -17.89 2.50 -0.69
N ASN A 3 -17.46 2.17 -1.92
CA ASN A 3 -16.13 1.59 -2.13
C ASN A 3 -15.00 2.58 -1.85
N GLU A 4 -15.24 3.87 -1.97
CA GLU A 4 -14.19 4.86 -1.76
C GLU A 4 -13.68 4.87 -0.33
N LYS A 5 -14.59 4.81 0.66
CA LYS A 5 -14.19 4.78 2.06
C LYS A 5 -13.39 3.54 2.40
N GLU A 6 -13.80 2.41 1.85
CA GLU A 6 -13.12 1.14 2.08
C GLU A 6 -11.73 1.14 1.46
N ILE A 7 -11.61 1.72 0.27
CA ILE A 7 -10.32 1.84 -0.41
C ILE A 7 -9.39 2.75 0.39
N TYR A 8 -9.88 3.88 0.88
CA TYR A 8 -9.07 4.78 1.69
C TYR A 8 -8.58 4.11 2.97
N ARG A 9 -9.46 3.36 3.64
CA ARG A 9 -9.08 2.63 4.85
C ARG A 9 -8.02 1.58 4.54
N PHE A 10 -8.16 0.91 3.41
CA PHE A 10 -7.20 -0.08 2.97
C PHE A 10 -5.85 0.56 2.68
N ILE A 11 -5.84 1.71 2.01
CA ILE A 11 -4.60 2.43 1.70
C ILE A 11 -3.90 2.86 2.99
N ILE A 12 -4.66 3.38 3.95
CA ILE A 12 -4.11 3.79 5.25
C ILE A 12 -3.52 2.58 5.97
N PHE A 13 -4.23 1.45 5.96
CA PHE A 13 -3.76 0.20 6.52
C PHE A 13 -2.43 -0.21 5.87
N CYS A 14 -2.37 -0.16 4.55
CA CYS A 14 -1.16 -0.52 3.81
C CYS A 14 0.01 0.39 4.15
N LEU A 15 -0.25 1.68 4.21
CA LEU A 15 0.78 2.67 4.52
C LEU A 15 1.37 2.43 5.91
N GLU A 16 0.48 2.23 6.89
CA GLU A 16 0.90 2.02 8.28
C GLU A 16 1.72 0.75 8.43
N HIS A 17 1.26 -0.34 7.85
CA HIS A 17 1.97 -1.61 7.98
C HIS A 17 3.24 -1.65 7.16
N TYR A 18 3.26 -1.02 6.00
CA TYR A 18 4.47 -0.97 5.19
C TYR A 18 5.56 -0.15 5.88
N ARG A 19 5.20 0.99 6.46
CA ARG A 19 6.20 1.81 7.16
C ARG A 19 6.79 1.06 8.34
N ASN A 20 5.98 0.29 9.07
CA ASN A 20 6.48 -0.52 10.17
C ASN A 20 7.40 -1.63 9.67
N PHE A 21 7.03 -2.26 8.55
CA PHE A 21 7.83 -3.32 7.94
C PHE A 21 9.20 -2.82 7.52
N LYS A 22 9.26 -1.64 6.92
CA LYS A 22 10.53 -1.05 6.45
C LYS A 22 11.23 -0.24 7.52
N GLN A 23 10.59 0.01 8.64
CA GLN A 23 11.13 0.83 9.72
C GLN A 23 11.45 2.25 9.26
N VAL A 24 10.51 2.84 8.55
CA VAL A 24 10.61 4.22 8.08
C VAL A 24 9.48 5.03 8.68
N THR A 25 9.54 6.36 8.52
CA THR A 25 8.47 7.23 8.99
C THR A 25 7.28 7.16 8.06
N ALA A 26 6.11 7.58 8.55
CA ALA A 26 4.91 7.66 7.74
C ALA A 26 5.12 8.56 6.53
N MET A 27 5.83 9.68 6.72
CA MET A 27 6.14 10.62 5.64
C MET A 27 7.01 9.97 4.56
N GLN A 28 8.02 9.20 4.97
CA GLN A 28 8.89 8.50 4.04
C GLN A 28 8.10 7.47 3.23
N ALA A 29 7.25 6.70 3.91
CA ALA A 29 6.42 5.71 3.22
C ALA A 29 5.44 6.37 2.26
N PHE A 30 4.84 7.48 2.67
CA PHE A 30 3.91 8.23 1.83
C PHE A 30 4.61 8.72 0.56
N SER A 31 5.79 9.32 0.71
CA SER A 31 6.56 9.81 -0.43
C SER A 31 6.91 8.68 -1.39
N LEU A 32 7.29 7.54 -0.85
CA LEU A 32 7.64 6.37 -1.64
C LEU A 32 6.43 5.85 -2.43
N PHE A 33 5.26 5.78 -1.77
CA PHE A 33 4.03 5.36 -2.43
C PHE A 33 3.66 6.31 -3.57
N LEU A 34 3.84 7.61 -3.32
CA LEU A 34 3.51 8.63 -4.32
C LEU A 34 4.43 8.54 -5.53
N GLU A 35 5.73 8.40 -5.29
CA GLU A 35 6.73 8.38 -6.36
C GLU A 35 6.67 7.13 -7.22
N THR A 36 6.27 6.00 -6.66
CA THR A 36 6.30 4.72 -7.36
C THR A 36 4.95 4.29 -7.92
N GLY A 37 3.88 5.05 -7.62
CA GLY A 37 2.55 4.72 -8.13
C GLY A 37 1.82 3.68 -7.28
N VAL A 38 2.26 3.44 -6.05
CA VAL A 38 1.61 2.45 -5.18
C VAL A 38 0.17 2.81 -4.88
N PHE A 39 -0.16 4.10 -4.72
CA PHE A 39 -1.54 4.49 -4.44
C PHE A 39 -2.48 4.03 -5.54
N GLN A 40 -2.10 4.19 -6.79
CA GLN A 40 -2.90 3.73 -7.92
C GLN A 40 -2.96 2.21 -7.96
N TYR A 41 -1.82 1.56 -7.73
CA TYR A 41 -1.74 0.10 -7.69
C TYR A 41 -2.70 -0.49 -6.67
N LEU A 42 -2.74 0.08 -5.46
CA LEU A 42 -3.61 -0.40 -4.39
C LEU A 42 -5.09 -0.12 -4.70
N THR A 43 -5.38 1.03 -5.29
CA THR A 43 -6.74 1.38 -5.66
C THR A 43 -7.29 0.42 -6.71
N GLU A 44 -6.51 0.15 -7.75
CA GLU A 44 -6.91 -0.74 -8.84
C GLU A 44 -6.97 -2.20 -8.39
N GLY A 45 -6.09 -2.59 -7.49
CA GLY A 45 -6.02 -3.96 -7.01
C GLY A 45 -6.82 -4.24 -5.75
N TYR A 46 -7.59 -3.28 -5.28
CA TYR A 46 -8.28 -3.38 -4.00
C TYR A 46 -9.09 -4.68 -3.86
N ASP A 47 -9.87 -5.02 -4.88
CA ASP A 47 -10.77 -6.19 -4.80
C ASP A 47 -10.03 -7.48 -4.50
N VAL A 48 -8.83 -7.62 -5.02
CA VAL A 48 -8.02 -8.82 -4.81
C VAL A 48 -7.17 -8.66 -3.55
N LEU A 49 -6.48 -7.53 -3.42
CA LEU A 49 -5.49 -7.34 -2.37
C LEU A 49 -6.07 -7.30 -0.98
N HIS A 50 -7.26 -6.70 -0.82
CA HIS A 50 -7.83 -6.54 0.53
C HIS A 50 -8.24 -7.88 1.16
N THR A 51 -8.29 -8.96 0.38
CA THR A 51 -8.60 -10.29 0.89
C THR A 51 -7.36 -11.06 1.34
N GLN A 52 -6.19 -10.51 1.10
CA GLN A 52 -4.93 -11.18 1.43
C GLN A 52 -4.48 -10.83 2.84
N SER A 53 -3.54 -11.61 3.36
CA SER A 53 -2.97 -11.33 4.68
C SER A 53 -2.14 -10.05 4.65
N ARG A 54 -1.95 -9.47 5.83
CA ARG A 54 -1.11 -8.30 5.98
C ARG A 54 0.31 -8.56 5.43
N ASP A 55 0.87 -9.71 5.78
CA ASP A 55 2.23 -10.05 5.37
C ASP A 55 2.34 -10.17 3.85
N TYR A 56 1.32 -10.76 3.23
CA TYR A 56 1.27 -10.86 1.77
C TYR A 56 1.23 -9.46 1.15
N ILE A 57 0.35 -8.60 1.66
CA ILE A 57 0.16 -7.26 1.11
C ILE A 57 1.45 -6.44 1.21
N VAL A 58 2.09 -6.46 2.36
CA VAL A 58 3.31 -5.68 2.60
C VAL A 58 4.44 -6.16 1.69
N THR A 59 4.59 -7.47 1.54
CA THR A 59 5.61 -8.05 0.66
C THR A 59 5.31 -7.70 -0.80
N ASP A 60 4.04 -7.75 -1.19
CA ASP A 60 3.63 -7.41 -2.55
C ASP A 60 3.93 -5.94 -2.87
N ILE A 61 3.67 -5.05 -1.93
CA ILE A 61 3.98 -3.64 -2.08
C ILE A 61 5.49 -3.43 -2.23
N ASP A 62 6.26 -4.11 -1.40
CA ASP A 62 7.72 -4.00 -1.45
C ASP A 62 8.27 -4.47 -2.80
N ASP A 63 7.74 -5.56 -3.32
CA ASP A 63 8.11 -6.06 -4.64
C ASP A 63 7.74 -5.06 -5.74
N PHE A 64 6.55 -4.47 -5.64
CA PHE A 64 6.11 -3.47 -6.62
C PHE A 64 7.05 -2.28 -6.63
N ILE A 65 7.41 -1.78 -5.46
CA ILE A 65 8.31 -0.64 -5.33
C ILE A 65 9.69 -0.97 -5.89
N SER A 66 10.21 -2.15 -5.56
CA SER A 66 11.53 -2.59 -6.05
C SER A 66 11.58 -2.66 -7.57
N ASN A 67 10.47 -3.03 -8.19
CA ASN A 67 10.40 -3.12 -9.64
C ASN A 67 10.21 -1.76 -10.32
N HIS A 68 9.88 -0.71 -9.55
CA HIS A 68 9.59 0.62 -10.10
C HIS A 68 10.60 1.67 -9.64
N THR A 69 11.68 1.25 -9.03
CA THR A 69 12.80 2.13 -8.66
C THR A 69 14.08 1.76 -9.45
#